data_aae95dcee9e5dca6cdb8ea43df959bd8
#
_entry.id   aae95dcee9e5dca6cdb8ea43df959bd8
#
_cell.length_a   1.000
_cell.length_b   1.000
_cell.length_c   1.000
_cell.angle_alpha   90.00
_cell.angle_beta   90.00
_cell.angle_gamma   90.00
#
_symmetry.space_group_name_H-M   'P 1'
#
loop_
_entity.id
_entity.type
_entity.pdbx_description
1 polymer ?
#
loop_
_entity_poly.entity_id
_entity_poly.type
_entity_poly.pdbx_seq_one_letter_code
_entity_poly.pdbx_strand_id
1 'polypeptide(L)'
;MDIVLVDDHSLIRSGLRQALANTDFKVVAEASSVQEGLAVLNTYKPAIALVDINLGSNSGIDLISKAIEQKLNTKFVVLTMHDDLQTLDIARQAGAVAYVIKSAPIDQLIQTLNAVEGGSSKFIKKGVFQSAQVVKDYQLTPREIEVLTHLPSGATAAAIGSLLFLTEATVKTHLAAIYRKLGAVNRAQAVSIALGEKLIN
;
A
#
# COMPACT_ATOMS: atom_id res chain seq x y z
N MET A 1 8.05 19.14 17.51
CA MET A 1 6.99 18.19 17.94
C MET A 1 7.60 16.82 18.22
N ASP A 2 7.23 16.15 19.30
CA ASP A 2 7.82 14.87 19.70
C ASP A 2 7.24 13.71 18.90
N ILE A 3 8.15 12.88 18.37
CA ILE A 3 7.82 11.70 17.55
C ILE A 3 8.46 10.46 18.18
N VAL A 4 7.75 9.34 18.13
CA VAL A 4 8.27 8.00 18.40
C VAL A 4 8.32 7.21 17.09
N LEU A 5 9.41 6.46 16.89
CA LEU A 5 9.59 5.53 15.76
C LEU A 5 9.40 4.10 16.24
N VAL A 6 8.55 3.34 15.56
CA VAL A 6 8.32 1.92 15.82
C VAL A 6 8.50 1.13 14.54
N ASP A 7 9.61 0.43 14.42
CA ASP A 7 10.00 -0.35 13.23
C ASP A 7 11.02 -1.41 13.68
N ASP A 8 10.93 -2.63 13.24
CA ASP A 8 11.89 -3.69 13.62
C ASP A 8 13.23 -3.57 12.89
N HIS A 9 13.30 -2.78 11.79
CA HIS A 9 14.50 -2.54 11.01
C HIS A 9 15.30 -1.35 11.55
N SER A 10 16.42 -1.60 12.23
CA SER A 10 17.29 -0.56 12.83
C SER A 10 17.81 0.46 11.80
N LEU A 11 18.08 0.02 10.55
CA LEU A 11 18.55 0.90 9.49
C LEU A 11 17.47 1.92 9.08
N ILE A 12 16.22 1.50 9.02
CA ILE A 12 15.08 2.39 8.71
C ILE A 12 14.93 3.42 9.82
N ARG A 13 14.96 3.01 11.10
CA ARG A 13 14.88 3.95 12.23
C ARG A 13 16.01 4.98 12.20
N SER A 14 17.25 4.53 11.96
CA SER A 14 18.41 5.43 11.85
C SER A 14 18.27 6.42 10.69
N GLY A 15 17.80 5.96 9.53
CA GLY A 15 17.53 6.81 8.36
C GLY A 15 16.45 7.86 8.65
N LEU A 16 15.34 7.45 9.26
CA LEU A 16 14.25 8.35 9.63
C LEU A 16 14.69 9.40 10.66
N ARG A 17 15.44 8.98 11.68
CA ARG A 17 16.00 9.91 12.67
C ARG A 17 16.91 10.96 12.02
N GLN A 18 17.81 10.52 11.14
CA GLN A 18 18.69 11.44 10.41
C GLN A 18 17.91 12.40 9.51
N ALA A 19 16.91 11.89 8.81
CA ALA A 19 16.08 12.68 7.92
C ALA A 19 15.23 13.73 8.66
N LEU A 20 14.80 13.43 9.88
CA LEU A 20 14.02 14.33 10.73
C LEU A 20 14.89 15.29 11.57
N ALA A 21 16.21 15.09 11.63
CA ALA A 21 17.12 15.86 12.52
C ALA A 21 17.12 17.38 12.28
N ASN A 22 16.85 17.82 11.05
CA ASN A 22 16.81 19.24 10.65
C ASN A 22 15.37 19.74 10.42
N THR A 23 14.38 19.12 11.06
CA THR A 23 12.96 19.50 10.98
C THR A 23 12.42 19.85 12.36
N ASP A 24 11.19 20.33 12.43
CA ASP A 24 10.49 20.62 13.68
C ASP A 24 10.06 19.34 14.45
N PHE A 25 10.37 18.16 13.91
CA PHE A 25 10.02 16.85 14.45
C PHE A 25 11.20 16.23 15.19
N LYS A 26 11.05 16.05 16.51
CA LYS A 26 12.09 15.49 17.37
C LYS A 26 11.77 14.03 17.69
N VAL A 27 12.64 13.12 17.26
CA VAL A 27 12.54 11.71 17.65
C VAL A 27 12.98 11.56 19.12
N VAL A 28 12.04 11.28 20.01
CA VAL A 28 12.26 11.18 21.46
C VAL A 28 12.50 9.74 21.94
N ALA A 29 12.00 8.75 21.20
CA ALA A 29 12.23 7.34 21.48
C ALA A 29 12.06 6.47 20.24
N GLU A 30 12.62 5.27 20.29
CA GLU A 30 12.50 4.24 19.28
C GLU A 30 12.07 2.92 19.91
N ALA A 31 11.39 2.08 19.13
CA ALA A 31 11.00 0.73 19.54
C ALA A 31 11.10 -0.22 18.34
N SER A 32 11.32 -1.49 18.61
CA SER A 32 11.47 -2.54 17.60
C SER A 32 10.36 -3.59 17.65
N SER A 33 9.44 -3.48 18.58
CA SER A 33 8.34 -4.42 18.78
C SER A 33 7.08 -3.72 19.30
N VAL A 34 5.94 -4.41 19.24
CA VAL A 34 4.67 -3.93 19.79
C VAL A 34 4.79 -3.64 21.29
N GLN A 35 5.47 -4.50 22.04
CA GLN A 35 5.61 -4.34 23.49
C GLN A 35 6.46 -3.11 23.85
N GLU A 36 7.61 -2.96 23.20
CA GLU A 36 8.46 -1.76 23.37
C GLU A 36 7.72 -0.50 22.91
N GLY A 37 7.01 -0.58 21.76
CA GLY A 37 6.20 0.51 21.24
C GLY A 37 5.18 1.01 22.24
N LEU A 38 4.41 0.13 22.88
CA LEU A 38 3.45 0.51 23.93
C LEU A 38 4.16 1.15 25.13
N ALA A 39 5.30 0.60 25.56
CA ALA A 39 6.05 1.14 26.68
C ALA A 39 6.53 2.57 26.42
N VAL A 40 7.13 2.84 25.24
CA VAL A 40 7.61 4.19 24.89
C VAL A 40 6.47 5.16 24.65
N LEU A 41 5.33 4.74 24.05
CA LEU A 41 4.15 5.57 23.87
C LEU A 41 3.56 6.01 25.22
N ASN A 42 3.48 5.12 26.20
CA ASN A 42 3.00 5.44 27.54
C ASN A 42 3.94 6.37 28.31
N THR A 43 5.24 6.20 28.12
CA THR A 43 6.27 6.98 28.83
C THR A 43 6.39 8.39 28.26
N TYR A 44 6.54 8.50 26.94
CA TYR A 44 6.85 9.78 26.27
C TYR A 44 5.61 10.54 25.82
N LYS A 45 4.46 9.88 25.68
CA LYS A 45 3.19 10.46 25.21
C LYS A 45 3.38 11.36 24.00
N PRO A 46 4.03 10.87 22.92
CA PRO A 46 4.39 11.68 21.77
C PRO A 46 3.14 12.20 21.06
N ALA A 47 3.29 13.33 20.36
CA ALA A 47 2.22 13.85 19.52
C ALA A 47 1.97 12.94 18.29
N ILE A 48 3.03 12.34 17.74
CA ILE A 48 2.96 11.47 16.57
C ILE A 48 3.78 10.21 16.83
N ALA A 49 3.29 9.06 16.36
CA ALA A 49 4.04 7.82 16.25
C ALA A 49 4.11 7.39 14.78
N LEU A 50 5.32 7.18 14.27
CA LEU A 50 5.57 6.51 13.00
C LEU A 50 5.66 5.01 13.27
N VAL A 51 4.75 4.23 12.71
CA VAL A 51 4.61 2.80 13.03
C VAL A 51 4.70 1.97 11.75
N ASP A 52 5.68 1.07 11.71
CA ASP A 52 5.69 0.03 10.67
C ASP A 52 4.55 -0.95 10.87
N ILE A 53 3.93 -1.37 9.78
CA ILE A 53 2.91 -2.42 9.83
C ILE A 53 3.51 -3.76 10.26
N ASN A 54 4.70 -4.08 9.78
CA ASN A 54 5.38 -5.33 10.06
C ASN A 54 6.38 -5.15 11.21
N LEU A 55 6.09 -5.70 12.37
CA LEU A 55 6.96 -5.67 13.55
C LEU A 55 7.37 -7.09 13.94
N GLY A 56 8.26 -7.69 13.14
CA GLY A 56 8.66 -9.08 13.28
C GLY A 56 7.49 -10.03 13.08
N SER A 57 7.10 -10.77 14.12
CA SER A 57 5.94 -11.68 14.10
C SER A 57 4.60 -11.00 14.42
N ASN A 58 4.61 -9.71 14.76
CA ASN A 58 3.43 -8.96 15.18
C ASN A 58 3.09 -7.85 14.17
N SER A 59 1.88 -7.34 14.27
CA SER A 59 1.42 -6.23 13.42
C SER A 59 1.49 -4.90 14.17
N GLY A 60 2.00 -3.85 13.49
CA GLY A 60 1.89 -2.48 13.98
C GLY A 60 0.45 -2.00 14.12
N ILE A 61 -0.48 -2.64 13.42
CA ILE A 61 -1.91 -2.40 13.58
C ILE A 61 -2.37 -2.76 15.00
N ASP A 62 -1.85 -3.86 15.56
CA ASP A 62 -2.16 -4.28 16.94
C ASP A 62 -1.65 -3.25 17.96
N LEU A 63 -0.48 -2.64 17.70
CA LEU A 63 0.05 -1.55 18.51
C LEU A 63 -0.92 -0.36 18.51
N ILE A 64 -1.37 0.06 17.34
CA ILE A 64 -2.27 1.21 17.18
C ILE A 64 -3.59 0.93 17.90
N SER A 65 -4.21 -0.22 17.68
CA SER A 65 -5.47 -0.61 18.32
C SER A 65 -5.37 -0.59 19.85
N LYS A 66 -4.32 -1.20 20.40
CA LYS A 66 -4.06 -1.21 21.86
C LYS A 66 -3.79 0.18 22.42
N ALA A 67 -3.08 1.03 21.69
CA ALA A 67 -2.80 2.40 22.13
C ALA A 67 -4.08 3.25 22.16
N ILE A 68 -4.99 3.05 21.21
CA ILE A 68 -6.30 3.72 21.17
C ILE A 68 -7.20 3.21 22.29
N GLU A 69 -7.24 1.90 22.56
CA GLU A 69 -7.96 1.32 23.70
C GLU A 69 -7.49 1.92 25.04
N GLN A 70 -6.18 2.18 25.16
CA GLN A 70 -5.57 2.87 26.30
C GLN A 70 -5.82 4.38 26.31
N LYS A 71 -6.54 4.92 25.32
CA LYS A 71 -6.86 6.36 25.17
C LYS A 71 -5.61 7.25 25.10
N LEU A 72 -4.53 6.76 24.49
CA LEU A 72 -3.35 7.57 24.20
C LEU A 72 -3.68 8.62 23.16
N ASN A 73 -3.35 9.89 23.46
CA ASN A 73 -3.59 11.02 22.55
C ASN A 73 -2.41 11.18 21.56
N THR A 74 -2.08 10.11 20.87
CA THR A 74 -1.02 10.07 19.87
C THR A 74 -1.63 9.87 18.49
N LYS A 75 -1.18 10.64 17.49
CA LYS A 75 -1.56 10.47 16.09
C LYS A 75 -0.67 9.43 15.44
N PHE A 76 -1.25 8.38 14.88
CA PHE A 76 -0.51 7.28 14.27
C PHE A 76 -0.36 7.48 12.77
N VAL A 77 0.89 7.51 12.28
CA VAL A 77 1.25 7.51 10.86
C VAL A 77 1.87 6.17 10.54
N VAL A 78 1.22 5.41 9.67
CA VAL A 78 1.67 4.07 9.29
C VAL A 78 2.73 4.15 8.20
N LEU A 79 3.83 3.42 8.40
CA LEU A 79 4.86 3.17 7.40
C LEU A 79 4.72 1.74 6.86
N THR A 80 4.91 1.55 5.56
CA THR A 80 4.80 0.22 4.95
C THR A 80 5.65 0.10 3.69
N MET A 81 6.03 -1.12 3.34
CA MET A 81 6.65 -1.43 2.05
C MET A 81 5.64 -1.65 0.93
N HIS A 82 4.36 -1.86 1.27
CA HIS A 82 3.30 -2.19 0.33
C HIS A 82 2.32 -1.04 0.17
N ASP A 83 1.73 -0.92 -1.02
CA ASP A 83 0.77 0.13 -1.36
C ASP A 83 -0.64 -0.42 -1.65
N ASP A 84 -0.97 -1.58 -1.08
CA ASP A 84 -2.26 -2.21 -1.30
C ASP A 84 -3.39 -1.52 -0.51
N LEU A 85 -4.57 -1.44 -1.17
CA LEU A 85 -5.75 -0.77 -0.61
C LEU A 85 -6.28 -1.48 0.64
N GLN A 86 -6.11 -2.79 0.75
CA GLN A 86 -6.61 -3.57 1.88
C GLN A 86 -5.84 -3.21 3.15
N THR A 87 -4.52 -3.16 3.09
CA THR A 87 -3.66 -2.74 4.21
C THR A 87 -3.95 -1.31 4.64
N LEU A 88 -4.20 -0.41 3.69
CA LEU A 88 -4.57 0.97 3.96
C LEU A 88 -5.91 1.07 4.71
N ASP A 89 -6.93 0.32 4.30
CA ASP A 89 -8.24 0.34 4.96
C ASP A 89 -8.15 -0.25 6.38
N ILE A 90 -7.38 -1.30 6.59
CA ILE A 90 -7.11 -1.88 7.91
C ILE A 90 -6.43 -0.84 8.82
N ALA A 91 -5.39 -0.16 8.34
CA ALA A 91 -4.69 0.87 9.11
C ALA A 91 -5.63 2.02 9.51
N ARG A 92 -6.47 2.47 8.58
CA ARG A 92 -7.47 3.50 8.83
C ARG A 92 -8.51 3.07 9.87
N GLN A 93 -9.02 1.85 9.78
CA GLN A 93 -9.99 1.30 10.74
C GLN A 93 -9.39 1.16 12.13
N ALA A 94 -8.10 0.83 12.23
CA ALA A 94 -7.37 0.79 13.49
C ALA A 94 -7.12 2.16 14.12
N GLY A 95 -7.40 3.26 13.39
CA GLY A 95 -7.27 4.63 13.89
C GLY A 95 -6.02 5.37 13.46
N ALA A 96 -5.27 4.88 12.47
CA ALA A 96 -4.21 5.66 11.85
C ALA A 96 -4.79 6.91 11.16
N VAL A 97 -4.04 8.02 11.22
CA VAL A 97 -4.42 9.29 10.58
C VAL A 97 -3.74 9.50 9.24
N ALA A 98 -2.65 8.78 8.99
CA ALA A 98 -1.93 8.82 7.72
C ALA A 98 -1.23 7.50 7.43
N TYR A 99 -0.89 7.32 6.16
CA TYR A 99 -0.24 6.15 5.61
C TYR A 99 0.83 6.61 4.61
N VAL A 100 2.06 6.15 4.76
CA VAL A 100 3.21 6.50 3.92
C VAL A 100 3.97 5.25 3.52
N ILE A 101 4.33 5.13 2.25
CA ILE A 101 5.14 4.03 1.75
C ILE A 101 6.62 4.31 2.11
N LYS A 102 7.33 3.32 2.65
CA LYS A 102 8.74 3.44 3.05
C LYS A 102 9.68 3.77 1.88
N SER A 103 9.30 3.46 0.63
CA SER A 103 10.05 3.82 -0.57
C SER A 103 9.75 5.24 -1.08
N ALA A 104 8.80 5.96 -0.46
CA ALA A 104 8.49 7.33 -0.86
C ALA A 104 9.66 8.28 -0.51
N PRO A 105 9.85 9.38 -1.28
CA PRO A 105 10.82 10.41 -0.94
C PRO A 105 10.58 10.96 0.46
N ILE A 106 11.67 11.27 1.18
CA ILE A 106 11.59 11.76 2.57
C ILE A 106 10.77 13.06 2.69
N ASP A 107 10.82 13.92 1.69
CA ASP A 107 10.03 15.16 1.65
C ASP A 107 8.53 14.88 1.72
N GLN A 108 8.08 13.75 1.19
CA GLN A 108 6.69 13.34 1.25
C GLN A 108 6.27 12.92 2.66
N LEU A 109 7.16 12.25 3.40
CA LEU A 109 6.94 11.96 4.81
C LEU A 109 6.83 13.27 5.61
N ILE A 110 7.78 14.20 5.43
CA ILE A 110 7.78 15.51 6.12
C ILE A 110 6.50 16.28 5.81
N GLN A 111 6.07 16.36 4.56
CA GLN A 111 4.79 16.97 4.18
C GLN A 111 3.58 16.31 4.86
N THR A 112 3.62 14.98 4.99
CA THR A 112 2.55 14.23 5.67
C THR A 112 2.53 14.56 7.17
N LEU A 113 3.69 14.60 7.81
CA LEU A 113 3.81 14.97 9.22
C LEU A 113 3.31 16.40 9.49
N ASN A 114 3.67 17.37 8.64
CA ASN A 114 3.17 18.75 8.71
C ASN A 114 1.63 18.82 8.57
N ALA A 115 1.06 18.05 7.66
CA ALA A 115 -0.39 18.01 7.48
C ALA A 115 -1.11 17.33 8.65
N VAL A 116 -0.50 16.29 9.26
CA VAL A 116 -1.00 15.65 10.49
C VAL A 116 -0.92 16.62 11.67
N GLU A 117 0.17 17.40 11.82
CA GLU A 117 0.31 18.44 12.82
C GLU A 117 -0.78 19.49 12.70
N GLY A 118 -1.00 20.00 11.49
CA GLY A 118 -2.01 21.02 11.19
C GLY A 118 -3.46 20.60 11.39
N GLY A 119 -3.71 19.40 11.94
CA GLY A 119 -5.06 18.96 12.32
C GLY A 119 -5.93 18.52 11.14
N SER A 120 -5.34 18.07 10.02
CA SER A 120 -6.12 17.51 8.92
C SER A 120 -7.03 16.41 9.44
N SER A 121 -8.35 16.61 9.36
CA SER A 121 -9.36 15.64 9.78
C SER A 121 -9.59 14.52 8.74
N LYS A 122 -8.94 14.61 7.59
CA LYS A 122 -9.02 13.60 6.54
C LYS A 122 -7.80 12.68 6.64
N PHE A 123 -8.04 11.38 6.56
CA PHE A 123 -6.96 10.39 6.44
C PHE A 123 -6.04 10.76 5.26
N ILE A 124 -4.75 10.98 5.55
CA ILE A 124 -3.81 11.48 4.57
C ILE A 124 -3.19 10.27 3.86
N LYS A 125 -3.49 10.16 2.58
CA LYS A 125 -2.90 9.18 1.66
C LYS A 125 -1.80 9.89 0.86
N LYS A 126 -0.55 9.80 1.27
CA LYS A 126 0.58 10.24 0.42
C LYS A 126 1.51 9.08 0.14
N GLY A 127 1.91 8.93 -1.11
CA GLY A 127 2.68 7.78 -1.59
C GLY A 127 1.82 6.72 -2.30
N VAL A 128 0.58 6.51 -1.89
CA VAL A 128 -0.38 5.63 -2.56
C VAL A 128 -0.79 6.14 -3.95
N PHE A 129 -0.46 7.39 -4.30
CA PHE A 129 -0.88 8.00 -5.57
C PHE A 129 0.08 7.81 -6.76
N GLN A 130 1.29 7.24 -6.53
CA GLN A 130 2.07 6.75 -7.69
C GLN A 130 1.77 5.30 -8.01
N SER A 131 1.01 4.62 -7.15
CA SER A 131 0.44 3.30 -7.42
C SER A 131 -1.01 3.15 -6.91
N ALA A 132 -1.74 4.23 -6.49
CA ALA A 132 -3.09 4.28 -7.00
C ALA A 132 -2.86 4.27 -8.49
N GLN A 133 -2.69 3.09 -9.05
CA GLN A 133 -3.20 2.83 -10.35
C GLN A 133 -4.44 3.73 -10.41
N VAL A 134 -4.38 4.81 -11.18
CA VAL A 134 -5.45 4.98 -12.13
C VAL A 134 -5.70 3.53 -12.51
N VAL A 135 -6.74 2.88 -11.99
CA VAL A 135 -7.31 1.70 -12.63
C VAL A 135 -7.49 2.26 -14.00
N LYS A 136 -6.51 1.99 -14.88
CA LYS A 136 -6.62 2.32 -16.27
C LYS A 136 -7.84 1.51 -16.60
N ASP A 137 -8.99 2.18 -16.66
CA ASP A 137 -10.19 1.55 -17.12
C ASP A 137 -9.87 1.18 -18.56
N TYR A 138 -9.31 0.00 -18.69
CA TYR A 138 -8.97 -0.57 -19.98
C TYR A 138 -10.25 -0.84 -20.77
N GLN A 139 -11.42 -0.54 -20.16
CA GLN A 139 -12.76 -0.76 -20.75
C GLN A 139 -12.90 -2.19 -21.31
N LEU A 140 -12.29 -3.13 -20.60
CA LEU A 140 -12.45 -4.54 -20.95
C LEU A 140 -13.88 -4.96 -20.65
N THR A 141 -14.51 -5.57 -21.64
CA THR A 141 -15.84 -6.17 -21.44
C THR A 141 -15.73 -7.43 -20.57
N PRO A 142 -16.79 -7.87 -19.90
CA PRO A 142 -16.79 -9.14 -19.15
C PRO A 142 -16.26 -10.32 -19.99
N ARG A 143 -16.59 -10.35 -21.27
CA ARG A 143 -16.14 -11.41 -22.16
C ARG A 143 -14.66 -11.34 -22.50
N GLU A 144 -14.09 -10.15 -22.59
CA GLU A 144 -12.65 -9.96 -22.77
C GLU A 144 -11.89 -10.36 -21.50
N ILE A 145 -12.43 -10.11 -20.31
CA ILE A 145 -11.86 -10.56 -19.04
C ILE A 145 -11.85 -12.09 -18.96
N GLU A 146 -12.95 -12.76 -19.31
CA GLU A 146 -13.01 -14.21 -19.38
C GLU A 146 -11.92 -14.80 -20.30
N VAL A 147 -11.78 -14.25 -21.51
CA VAL A 147 -10.71 -14.68 -22.45
C VAL A 147 -9.32 -14.42 -21.86
N LEU A 148 -9.11 -13.24 -21.23
CA LEU A 148 -7.84 -12.83 -20.64
C LEU A 148 -7.41 -13.76 -19.50
N THR A 149 -8.35 -14.24 -18.67
CA THR A 149 -8.09 -15.17 -17.56
C THR A 149 -7.48 -16.49 -18.02
N HIS A 150 -7.71 -16.92 -19.25
CA HIS A 150 -7.12 -18.16 -19.80
C HIS A 150 -5.77 -17.95 -20.48
N LEU A 151 -5.26 -16.71 -20.61
CA LEU A 151 -3.98 -16.47 -21.26
C LEU A 151 -2.77 -16.97 -20.45
N PRO A 152 -2.70 -16.83 -19.11
CA PRO A 152 -1.53 -17.30 -18.35
C PRO A 152 -1.24 -18.79 -18.51
N SER A 153 -2.26 -19.63 -18.70
CA SER A 153 -2.12 -21.08 -18.88
C SER A 153 -1.44 -21.49 -20.19
N GLY A 154 -1.19 -20.57 -21.13
CA GLY A 154 -0.67 -20.88 -22.45
C GLY A 154 -1.70 -21.45 -23.44
N ALA A 155 -2.99 -21.53 -23.08
CA ALA A 155 -4.04 -22.10 -23.92
C ALA A 155 -4.11 -21.41 -25.28
N THR A 156 -4.28 -22.18 -26.35
CA THR A 156 -4.47 -21.65 -27.72
C THR A 156 -5.83 -20.99 -27.88
N ALA A 157 -6.01 -20.18 -28.91
CA ALA A 157 -7.32 -19.57 -29.21
C ALA A 157 -8.42 -20.62 -29.44
N ALA A 158 -8.07 -21.75 -30.05
CA ALA A 158 -8.98 -22.88 -30.23
C ALA A 158 -9.37 -23.52 -28.89
N ALA A 159 -8.39 -23.74 -27.99
CA ALA A 159 -8.64 -24.29 -26.66
C ALA A 159 -9.51 -23.36 -25.81
N ILE A 160 -9.22 -22.05 -25.81
CA ILE A 160 -10.04 -21.03 -25.13
C ILE A 160 -11.47 -21.01 -25.72
N GLY A 161 -11.57 -21.12 -27.05
CA GLY A 161 -12.87 -21.20 -27.73
C GLY A 161 -13.70 -22.39 -27.25
N SER A 162 -13.08 -23.57 -27.15
CA SER A 162 -13.75 -24.77 -26.62
C SER A 162 -14.22 -24.59 -25.17
N LEU A 163 -13.40 -23.98 -24.30
CA LEU A 163 -13.74 -23.73 -22.89
C LEU A 163 -14.90 -22.72 -22.73
N LEU A 164 -14.93 -21.70 -23.57
CA LEU A 164 -15.88 -20.60 -23.47
C LEU A 164 -17.08 -20.72 -24.43
N PHE A 165 -17.20 -21.84 -25.15
CA PHE A 165 -18.24 -22.06 -26.18
C PHE A 165 -18.22 -20.99 -27.29
N LEU A 166 -17.00 -20.63 -27.74
CA LEU A 166 -16.75 -19.68 -28.81
C LEU A 166 -16.00 -20.34 -29.97
N THR A 167 -16.12 -19.73 -31.18
CA THR A 167 -15.23 -20.10 -32.27
C THR A 167 -13.83 -19.55 -32.04
N GLU A 168 -12.81 -20.20 -32.64
CA GLU A 168 -11.43 -19.72 -32.60
C GLU A 168 -11.33 -18.28 -33.19
N ALA A 169 -12.08 -18.00 -34.26
CA ALA A 169 -12.12 -16.66 -34.87
C ALA A 169 -12.65 -15.59 -33.91
N THR A 170 -13.69 -15.92 -33.14
CA THR A 170 -14.23 -15.02 -32.12
C THR A 170 -13.22 -14.74 -31.00
N VAL A 171 -12.50 -15.78 -30.53
CA VAL A 171 -11.44 -15.60 -29.52
C VAL A 171 -10.33 -14.71 -30.06
N LYS A 172 -9.88 -14.91 -31.31
CA LYS A 172 -8.87 -14.05 -31.95
C LYS A 172 -9.31 -12.58 -32.00
N THR A 173 -10.60 -12.33 -32.28
CA THR A 173 -11.15 -10.97 -32.26
C THR A 173 -11.10 -10.36 -30.87
N HIS A 174 -11.45 -11.12 -29.81
CA HIS A 174 -11.32 -10.65 -28.43
C HIS A 174 -9.85 -10.40 -28.06
N LEU A 175 -8.92 -11.26 -28.45
CA LEU A 175 -7.49 -11.07 -28.18
C LEU A 175 -6.95 -9.80 -28.83
N ALA A 176 -7.34 -9.51 -30.07
CA ALA A 176 -6.95 -8.27 -30.74
C ALA A 176 -7.48 -7.03 -30.00
N ALA A 177 -8.73 -7.08 -29.54
CA ALA A 177 -9.33 -6.00 -28.74
C ALA A 177 -8.65 -5.85 -27.39
N ILE A 178 -8.35 -6.95 -26.68
CA ILE A 178 -7.62 -6.98 -25.42
C ILE A 178 -6.24 -6.34 -25.59
N TYR A 179 -5.45 -6.78 -26.57
CA TYR A 179 -4.10 -6.24 -26.80
C TYR A 179 -4.13 -4.74 -27.09
N ARG A 180 -5.05 -4.29 -27.92
CA ARG A 180 -5.23 -2.86 -28.18
C ARG A 180 -5.60 -2.08 -26.92
N LYS A 181 -6.54 -2.57 -26.11
CA LYS A 181 -7.01 -1.91 -24.90
C LYS A 181 -5.94 -1.88 -23.81
N LEU A 182 -5.17 -2.95 -23.66
CA LEU A 182 -4.05 -3.02 -22.73
C LEU A 182 -2.79 -2.29 -23.23
N GLY A 183 -2.72 -1.92 -24.52
CA GLY A 183 -1.50 -1.42 -25.16
C GLY A 183 -0.40 -2.47 -25.28
N ALA A 184 -0.77 -3.76 -25.32
CA ALA A 184 0.15 -4.89 -25.39
C ALA A 184 0.46 -5.23 -26.87
N VAL A 185 1.73 -5.49 -27.17
CA VAL A 185 2.16 -5.88 -28.52
C VAL A 185 2.13 -7.40 -28.73
N ASN A 186 2.01 -8.17 -27.65
CA ASN A 186 1.96 -9.63 -27.70
C ASN A 186 1.29 -10.21 -26.44
N ARG A 187 1.07 -11.55 -26.47
CA ARG A 187 0.45 -12.30 -25.38
C ARG A 187 1.19 -12.15 -24.05
N ALA A 188 2.52 -12.30 -24.07
CA ALA A 188 3.32 -12.24 -22.84
C ALA A 188 3.18 -10.88 -22.14
N GLN A 189 3.20 -9.82 -22.92
CA GLN A 189 3.01 -8.47 -22.40
C GLN A 189 1.58 -8.26 -21.88
N ALA A 190 0.55 -8.78 -22.57
CA ALA A 190 -0.83 -8.71 -22.12
C ALA A 190 -1.04 -9.43 -20.78
N VAL A 191 -0.45 -10.63 -20.61
CA VAL A 191 -0.47 -11.38 -19.35
C VAL A 191 0.27 -10.61 -18.25
N SER A 192 1.46 -10.08 -18.54
CA SER A 192 2.23 -9.29 -17.56
C SER A 192 1.46 -8.05 -17.07
N ILE A 193 0.82 -7.32 -17.98
CA ILE A 193 -0.02 -6.18 -17.63
C ILE A 193 -1.22 -6.64 -16.79
N ALA A 194 -1.91 -7.70 -17.23
CA ALA A 194 -3.13 -8.18 -16.57
C ALA A 194 -2.88 -8.65 -15.13
N LEU A 195 -1.77 -9.35 -14.89
CA LEU A 195 -1.36 -9.78 -13.54
C LEU A 195 -0.86 -8.59 -12.70
N GLY A 196 -0.03 -7.71 -13.29
CA GLY A 196 0.49 -6.53 -12.61
C GLY A 196 -0.60 -5.54 -12.19
N GLU A 197 -1.63 -5.37 -13.03
CA GLU A 197 -2.80 -4.52 -12.79
C GLU A 197 -3.93 -5.24 -12.04
N LYS A 198 -3.72 -6.51 -11.63
CA LYS A 198 -4.70 -7.35 -10.93
C LYS A 198 -6.07 -7.45 -11.67
N LEU A 199 -6.04 -7.43 -12.99
CA LEU A 199 -7.22 -7.63 -13.83
C LEU A 199 -7.66 -9.11 -13.85
N ILE A 200 -6.72 -9.99 -13.59
CA ILE A 200 -6.89 -11.45 -13.45
C ILE A 200 -6.02 -11.96 -12.30
N ASN A 201 -6.36 -13.12 -11.77
CA ASN A 201 -5.64 -13.81 -10.68
C ASN A 201 -4.66 -14.85 -11.25
#